data_3f074dc2fab00bb54b6a5efc0857ed47
#
_entry.id   3f074dc2fab00bb54b6a5efc0857ed47
#
_cell.length_a   1.000
_cell.length_b   1.000
_cell.length_c   1.000
_cell.angle_alpha   90.00
_cell.angle_beta   90.00
_cell.angle_gamma   90.00
#
_symmetry.space_group_name_H-M   'P 1'
#
loop_
_entity.id
_entity.type
_entity.pdbx_description
1 polymer ?
#
loop_
_entity_poly.entity_id
_entity_poly.type
_entity_poly.pdbx_seq_one_letter_code
_entity_poly.pdbx_strand_id
1 'polypeptide(L)'
;MRRWKHLNPSLTLEGRAEAITEAAGREGIPSIFIAVSGDQLVGSAALVRNDMDTKLDLTPWLAAVYVKEGFRRQGVATDLIARCEIEAARSNASVWYLYTELASGLYEKLGWRHLERCGYKGVTVDVMRKQITS
;
A
#
# COMPACT_ATOMS: atom_id res chain seq x y z
N MET A 1 18.71 -6.05 5.66
CA MET A 1 17.48 -5.22 5.63
C MET A 1 17.84 -3.77 5.88
N ARG A 2 17.35 -2.90 5.05
CA ARG A 2 17.69 -1.49 5.15
C ARG A 2 16.65 -0.77 5.98
N ARG A 3 17.09 0.05 6.89
CA ARG A 3 16.17 0.79 7.75
C ARG A 3 15.52 1.92 6.98
N TRP A 4 14.28 2.15 7.26
CA TRP A 4 13.49 3.18 6.60
C TRP A 4 14.11 4.57 6.75
N LYS A 5 14.62 4.90 7.91
CA LYS A 5 15.15 6.24 8.15
C LYS A 5 16.31 6.62 7.24
N HIS A 6 16.94 5.62 6.64
CA HIS A 6 18.01 5.87 5.68
C HIS A 6 17.49 6.02 4.27
N LEU A 7 16.18 5.75 4.08
CA LEU A 7 15.59 5.74 2.76
C LEU A 7 14.83 7.01 2.47
N ASN A 8 14.09 7.52 3.44
CA ASN A 8 13.23 8.67 3.19
C ASN A 8 12.86 9.37 4.50
N PRO A 9 13.73 10.26 4.97
CA PRO A 9 13.45 10.96 6.22
C PRO A 9 12.23 11.87 6.15
N SER A 10 11.80 12.28 4.94
CA SER A 10 10.63 13.14 4.83
C SER A 10 9.33 12.36 5.01
N LEU A 11 9.38 11.04 4.98
CA LEU A 11 8.21 10.23 5.23
C LEU A 11 8.12 9.97 6.74
N THR A 12 7.82 11.03 7.47
CA THR A 12 7.72 10.97 8.91
C THR A 12 6.52 10.14 9.30
N LEU A 13 6.71 9.24 10.24
CA LEU A 13 5.65 8.39 10.71
C LEU A 13 4.74 9.13 11.66
N GLU A 14 3.47 9.08 11.37
CA GLU A 14 2.44 9.56 12.26
C GLU A 14 1.96 8.37 13.06
N GLY A 15 1.61 8.57 14.30
CA GLY A 15 1.21 7.49 15.15
C GLY A 15 2.40 6.84 15.82
N ARG A 16 2.34 5.55 16.05
CA ARG A 16 3.29 4.87 16.89
C ARG A 16 4.37 4.09 16.18
N ALA A 17 4.26 3.95 14.89
CA ALA A 17 5.30 3.27 14.14
C ALA A 17 6.54 4.15 14.10
N GLU A 18 7.70 3.55 14.28
CA GLU A 18 8.96 4.29 14.36
C GLU A 18 9.73 4.24 13.06
N ALA A 19 9.47 3.25 12.21
CA ALA A 19 10.20 3.10 10.98
C ALA A 19 9.42 2.26 9.99
N ILE A 20 9.66 2.52 8.72
CA ILE A 20 9.20 1.69 7.63
C ILE A 20 10.44 1.16 6.93
N THR A 21 10.44 -0.12 6.61
CA THR A 21 11.57 -0.73 5.96
C THR A 21 11.07 -1.71 4.91
N GLU A 22 11.88 -1.94 3.89
CA GLU A 22 11.57 -2.96 2.90
C GLU A 22 11.87 -4.33 3.49
N ALA A 23 10.88 -5.20 3.49
CA ALA A 23 10.99 -6.51 4.11
C ALA A 23 11.37 -7.59 3.12
N ALA A 24 10.93 -7.44 1.87
CA ALA A 24 11.16 -8.46 0.86
C ALA A 24 11.14 -7.82 -0.51
N GLY A 25 11.76 -8.49 -1.46
CA GLY A 25 11.87 -8.00 -2.82
C GLY A 25 13.07 -7.10 -2.96
N ARG A 26 13.15 -6.48 -4.11
CA ARG A 26 14.16 -5.47 -4.41
C ARG A 26 13.44 -4.22 -4.82
N GLU A 27 14.19 -3.18 -5.10
CA GLU A 27 13.59 -1.99 -5.66
C GLU A 27 12.74 -2.39 -6.86
N GLY A 28 11.57 -1.78 -6.96
CA GLY A 28 10.64 -2.06 -8.03
C GLY A 28 9.49 -2.92 -7.59
N ILE A 29 9.00 -3.75 -8.48
CA ILE A 29 7.80 -4.54 -8.28
C ILE A 29 8.14 -6.00 -8.48
N PRO A 30 7.87 -6.87 -7.50
CA PRO A 30 7.14 -6.62 -6.24
C PRO A 30 8.01 -6.08 -5.12
N SER A 31 7.39 -5.41 -4.19
CA SER A 31 8.04 -4.94 -2.97
C SER A 31 7.08 -5.07 -1.80
N ILE A 32 7.62 -5.35 -0.63
CA ILE A 32 6.83 -5.41 0.59
C ILE A 32 7.49 -4.48 1.60
N PHE A 33 6.68 -3.63 2.20
CA PHE A 33 7.15 -2.69 3.21
C PHE A 33 6.49 -3.01 4.54
N ILE A 34 7.24 -2.89 5.61
CA ILE A 34 6.72 -3.12 6.96
C ILE A 34 6.96 -1.89 7.82
N ALA A 35 6.06 -1.67 8.74
CA ALA A 35 6.19 -0.63 9.75
C ALA A 35 6.49 -1.30 11.08
N VAL A 36 7.42 -0.74 11.82
CA VAL A 36 7.84 -1.30 13.12
C VAL A 36 7.76 -0.24 14.20
N SER A 37 7.54 -0.70 15.42
CA SER A 37 7.61 0.14 16.60
C SER A 37 8.39 -0.68 17.63
N GLY A 38 9.59 -0.23 17.96
CA GLY A 38 10.52 -1.01 18.74
C GLY A 38 10.85 -2.30 18.01
N ASP A 39 10.64 -3.43 18.65
CA ASP A 39 10.86 -4.75 18.06
C ASP A 39 9.61 -5.33 17.41
N GLN A 40 8.54 -4.55 17.35
CA GLN A 40 7.25 -5.06 16.97
C GLN A 40 6.89 -4.65 15.56
N LEU A 41 6.47 -5.61 14.73
CA LEU A 41 5.87 -5.33 13.45
C LEU A 41 4.44 -4.86 13.67
N VAL A 42 4.12 -3.66 13.19
CA VAL A 42 2.82 -3.05 13.44
C VAL A 42 2.02 -2.82 12.18
N GLY A 43 2.61 -3.01 11.00
CA GLY A 43 1.86 -2.88 9.76
C GLY A 43 2.66 -3.35 8.57
N SER A 44 1.97 -3.52 7.45
CA SER A 44 2.60 -3.91 6.20
C SER A 44 1.77 -3.44 5.02
N ALA A 45 2.41 -3.33 3.85
CA ALA A 45 1.75 -3.10 2.59
C ALA A 45 2.64 -3.63 1.47
N ALA A 46 2.03 -4.04 0.39
CA ALA A 46 2.77 -4.61 -0.73
C ALA A 46 2.43 -3.88 -2.02
N LEU A 47 3.42 -3.81 -2.90
CA LEU A 47 3.26 -3.37 -4.27
C LEU A 47 3.51 -4.58 -5.15
N VAL A 48 2.52 -5.00 -5.92
CA VAL A 48 2.61 -6.22 -6.73
C VAL A 48 2.16 -5.94 -8.15
N ARG A 49 2.58 -6.79 -9.09
CA ARG A 49 2.19 -6.62 -10.48
C ARG A 49 0.75 -6.96 -10.71
N ASN A 50 0.27 -8.02 -10.10
CA ASN A 50 -1.11 -8.49 -10.27
C ASN A 50 -1.66 -8.91 -8.93
N ASP A 51 -2.91 -8.55 -8.67
CA ASP A 51 -3.59 -8.93 -7.43
C ASP A 51 -4.96 -9.54 -7.70
N MET A 52 -5.48 -9.40 -8.91
CA MET A 52 -6.72 -10.04 -9.34
C MET A 52 -6.46 -10.79 -10.63
N ASP A 53 -6.65 -12.10 -10.60
CA ASP A 53 -6.40 -12.93 -11.79
C ASP A 53 -7.43 -12.69 -12.89
N THR A 54 -8.53 -12.02 -12.58
CA THR A 54 -9.56 -11.65 -13.55
C THR A 54 -9.31 -10.29 -14.19
N LYS A 55 -8.25 -9.59 -13.77
CA LYS A 55 -7.92 -8.25 -14.26
C LYS A 55 -6.43 -8.12 -14.51
N LEU A 56 -5.88 -9.02 -15.31
CA LEU A 56 -4.45 -9.09 -15.55
C LEU A 56 -3.90 -7.92 -16.37
N ASP A 57 -4.78 -7.17 -17.01
CA ASP A 57 -4.38 -5.98 -17.77
C ASP A 57 -4.17 -4.75 -16.86
N LEU A 58 -4.58 -4.83 -15.62
CA LEU A 58 -4.38 -3.72 -14.68
C LEU A 58 -3.14 -4.00 -13.83
N THR A 59 -2.25 -3.03 -13.75
CA THR A 59 -0.98 -3.19 -13.02
C THR A 59 -0.37 -1.80 -12.79
N PRO A 60 0.39 -1.55 -11.70
CA PRO A 60 0.56 -2.44 -10.56
C PRO A 60 -0.53 -2.28 -9.51
N TRP A 61 -0.47 -3.06 -8.45
CA TRP A 61 -1.51 -3.09 -7.42
C TRP A 61 -0.93 -2.84 -6.04
N LEU A 62 -1.66 -2.07 -5.25
CA LEU A 62 -1.46 -2.01 -3.80
C LEU A 62 -2.20 -3.18 -3.19
N ALA A 63 -1.51 -3.96 -2.38
CA ALA A 63 -2.07 -5.19 -1.84
C ALA A 63 -1.64 -5.40 -0.39
N ALA A 64 -2.37 -6.25 0.31
CA ALA A 64 -1.99 -6.76 1.61
C ALA A 64 -1.72 -5.65 2.64
N VAL A 65 -2.51 -4.58 2.59
CA VAL A 65 -2.38 -3.51 3.58
C VAL A 65 -2.91 -4.02 4.92
N TYR A 66 -2.07 -3.93 5.93
CA TYR A 66 -2.40 -4.40 7.27
C TYR A 66 -1.83 -3.45 8.31
N VAL A 67 -2.61 -3.16 9.33
CA VAL A 67 -2.15 -2.43 10.50
C VAL A 67 -2.64 -3.18 11.73
N LYS A 68 -1.71 -3.43 12.65
CA LYS A 68 -2.02 -4.16 13.88
C LYS A 68 -3.01 -3.37 14.72
N GLU A 69 -3.91 -4.10 15.36
CA GLU A 69 -4.84 -3.49 16.32
C GLU A 69 -4.07 -2.78 17.41
N GLY A 70 -4.52 -1.59 17.79
CA GLY A 70 -3.78 -0.75 18.72
C GLY A 70 -2.92 0.29 18.04
N PHE A 71 -2.61 0.08 16.77
CA PHE A 71 -1.86 1.04 15.96
C PHE A 71 -2.69 1.63 14.82
N ARG A 72 -3.96 1.25 14.76
CA ARG A 72 -4.87 1.75 13.72
C ARG A 72 -5.28 3.18 14.01
N ARG A 73 -5.68 3.90 12.96
CA ARG A 73 -6.12 5.29 13.04
C ARG A 73 -5.04 6.25 13.51
N GLN A 74 -3.78 5.88 13.27
CA GLN A 74 -2.63 6.68 13.68
C GLN A 74 -1.71 6.98 12.51
N GLY A 75 -2.22 6.84 11.29
CA GLY A 75 -1.44 7.19 10.10
C GLY A 75 -0.51 6.12 9.58
N VAL A 76 -0.45 4.94 10.21
CA VAL A 76 0.49 3.90 9.80
C VAL A 76 0.16 3.41 8.38
N ALA A 77 -1.12 3.13 8.11
CA ALA A 77 -1.52 2.68 6.77
C ALA A 77 -1.21 3.75 5.74
N THR A 78 -1.52 5.00 6.04
CA THR A 78 -1.27 6.11 5.12
C THR A 78 0.22 6.21 4.79
N ASP A 79 1.08 6.08 5.77
CA ASP A 79 2.52 6.13 5.55
C ASP A 79 3.01 4.95 4.71
N LEU A 80 2.50 3.76 4.98
CA LEU A 80 2.85 2.57 4.20
C LEU A 80 2.40 2.69 2.75
N ILE A 81 1.19 3.17 2.54
CA ILE A 81 0.65 3.37 1.19
C ILE A 81 1.47 4.41 0.44
N ALA A 82 1.83 5.49 1.11
CA ALA A 82 2.67 6.54 0.51
C ALA A 82 4.02 5.97 0.09
N ARG A 83 4.59 5.08 0.90
CA ARG A 83 5.87 4.47 0.55
C ARG A 83 5.74 3.56 -0.67
N CYS A 84 4.64 2.82 -0.76
CA CYS A 84 4.37 2.01 -1.94
C CYS A 84 4.21 2.86 -3.19
N GLU A 85 3.56 4.02 -3.06
CA GLU A 85 3.36 4.90 -4.21
C GLU A 85 4.70 5.45 -4.71
N ILE A 86 5.61 5.77 -3.81
CA ILE A 86 6.96 6.21 -4.20
C ILE A 86 7.64 5.12 -5.04
N GLU A 87 7.53 3.88 -4.59
CA GLU A 87 8.16 2.79 -5.33
C GLU A 87 7.49 2.55 -6.68
N ALA A 88 6.17 2.68 -6.75
CA ALA A 88 5.45 2.55 -8.02
C ALA A 88 5.88 3.64 -9.00
N ALA A 89 6.03 4.88 -8.52
CA ALA A 89 6.49 5.99 -9.34
C ALA A 89 7.91 5.74 -9.85
N ARG A 90 8.78 5.21 -9.01
CA ARG A 90 10.15 4.90 -9.39
C ARG A 90 10.23 3.78 -10.44
N SER A 91 9.18 2.96 -10.51
CA SER A 91 9.06 1.90 -11.50
C SER A 91 8.34 2.37 -12.76
N ASN A 92 8.16 3.69 -12.90
CA ASN A 92 7.55 4.33 -14.07
C ASN A 92 6.05 4.05 -14.21
N ALA A 93 5.38 3.66 -13.16
CA ALA A 93 3.94 3.51 -13.18
C ALA A 93 3.28 4.88 -13.10
N SER A 94 2.24 5.12 -13.89
CA SER A 94 1.48 6.36 -13.88
C SER A 94 0.13 6.20 -13.19
N VAL A 95 -0.28 4.98 -12.97
CA VAL A 95 -1.55 4.66 -12.31
C VAL A 95 -1.37 3.34 -11.59
N TRP A 96 -2.09 3.17 -10.50
CA TRP A 96 -2.09 1.90 -9.79
C TRP A 96 -3.49 1.59 -9.26
N TYR A 97 -3.66 0.38 -8.76
CA TYR A 97 -4.97 -0.19 -8.47
C TYR A 97 -4.98 -0.86 -7.10
N LEU A 98 -6.17 -1.00 -6.55
CA LEU A 98 -6.41 -1.85 -5.40
C LEU A 98 -7.82 -2.41 -5.50
N TYR A 99 -8.11 -3.45 -4.73
CA TYR A 99 -9.49 -3.82 -4.49
C TYR A 99 -9.70 -3.96 -2.99
N THR A 100 -10.91 -3.69 -2.56
CA THR A 100 -11.26 -3.76 -1.15
C THR A 100 -12.70 -4.20 -1.00
N GLU A 101 -12.95 -4.97 0.04
CA GLU A 101 -14.30 -5.39 0.34
C GLU A 101 -15.05 -4.30 1.11
N LEU A 102 -14.40 -3.64 2.07
CA LEU A 102 -15.08 -2.78 3.02
C LEU A 102 -14.49 -1.39 3.20
N ALA A 103 -13.36 -1.10 2.59
CA ALA A 103 -12.61 0.12 2.92
C ALA A 103 -12.60 1.18 1.82
N SER A 104 -13.56 1.14 0.89
CA SER A 104 -13.55 2.10 -0.22
C SER A 104 -13.59 3.55 0.26
N GLY A 105 -14.34 3.81 1.33
CA GLY A 105 -14.41 5.18 1.87
C GLY A 105 -13.09 5.69 2.37
N LEU A 106 -12.28 4.83 2.97
CA LEU A 106 -10.94 5.21 3.41
C LEU A 106 -10.08 5.59 2.20
N TYR A 107 -10.10 4.75 1.18
CA TYR A 107 -9.26 5.00 0.01
C TYR A 107 -9.71 6.21 -0.78
N GLU A 108 -11.01 6.48 -0.82
CA GLU A 108 -11.51 7.70 -1.45
C GLU A 108 -10.92 8.94 -0.77
N LYS A 109 -10.83 8.92 0.54
CA LYS A 109 -10.23 10.04 1.29
C LYS A 109 -8.75 10.21 0.97
N LEU A 110 -8.09 9.15 0.53
CA LEU A 110 -6.67 9.18 0.18
C LEU A 110 -6.43 9.47 -1.31
N GLY A 111 -7.50 9.80 -2.04
CA GLY A 111 -7.35 10.21 -3.43
C GLY A 111 -7.64 9.12 -4.45
N TRP A 112 -8.08 7.96 -4.00
CA TRP A 112 -8.42 6.87 -4.92
C TRP A 112 -9.82 7.08 -5.48
N ARG A 113 -10.04 6.62 -6.71
CA ARG A 113 -11.31 6.69 -7.38
C ARG A 113 -11.89 5.30 -7.59
N HIS A 114 -13.19 5.19 -7.47
CA HIS A 114 -13.89 3.95 -7.74
C HIS A 114 -13.83 3.64 -9.23
N LEU A 115 -13.41 2.43 -9.57
CA LEU A 115 -13.36 1.98 -10.95
C LEU A 115 -14.53 1.04 -11.27
N GLU A 116 -14.74 0.06 -10.41
CA GLU A 116 -15.73 -0.96 -10.69
C GLU A 116 -16.07 -1.72 -9.42
N ARG A 117 -17.31 -2.20 -9.34
CA ARG A 117 -17.71 -3.11 -8.28
C ARG A 117 -18.00 -4.47 -8.91
N CYS A 118 -17.41 -5.52 -8.38
CA CYS A 118 -17.56 -6.84 -8.98
C CYS A 118 -17.38 -7.94 -7.95
N GLY A 119 -17.80 -9.16 -8.33
CA GLY A 119 -17.56 -10.32 -7.50
C GLY A 119 -16.15 -10.85 -7.74
N TYR A 120 -15.50 -11.29 -6.67
CA TYR A 120 -14.17 -11.87 -6.77
C TYR A 120 -14.00 -12.86 -5.63
N LYS A 121 -13.73 -14.12 -5.97
CA LYS A 121 -13.52 -15.20 -4.99
C LYS A 121 -14.64 -15.27 -3.96
N GLY A 122 -15.86 -15.12 -4.40
CA GLY A 122 -17.03 -15.29 -3.57
C GLY A 122 -17.48 -14.08 -2.78
N VAL A 123 -16.81 -12.94 -2.94
CA VAL A 123 -17.19 -11.70 -2.25
C VAL A 123 -17.30 -10.56 -3.24
N THR A 124 -18.06 -9.54 -2.88
CA THR A 124 -18.18 -8.32 -3.68
C THR A 124 -17.08 -7.37 -3.26
N VAL A 125 -16.34 -6.87 -4.24
CA VAL A 125 -15.24 -5.94 -3.98
C VAL A 125 -15.41 -4.67 -4.81
N ASP A 126 -14.83 -3.59 -4.30
CA ASP A 126 -14.67 -2.35 -5.04
C ASP A 126 -13.26 -2.30 -5.58
N VAL A 127 -13.13 -2.19 -6.88
CA VAL A 127 -11.84 -1.99 -7.55
C VAL A 127 -11.65 -0.49 -7.67
N MET A 128 -10.50 -0.01 -7.26
CA MET A 128 -10.21 1.41 -7.24
C MET A 128 -8.91 1.68 -7.97
N ARG A 129 -8.76 2.92 -8.44
CA ARG A 129 -7.56 3.34 -9.12
C ARG A 129 -7.12 4.70 -8.60
N LYS A 130 -5.84 4.95 -8.70
CA LYS A 130 -5.29 6.25 -8.35
C LYS A 130 -4.19 6.62 -9.32
N GLN A 131 -4.20 7.87 -9.76
CA GLN A 131 -3.12 8.38 -10.58
C GLN A 131 -1.92 8.65 -9.68
N ILE A 132 -0.74 8.26 -10.13
CA ILE A 132 0.48 8.44 -9.36
C ILE A 132 1.08 9.77 -9.74
N THR A 133 1.29 10.61 -8.74
CA THR A 133 1.96 11.89 -8.92
C THR A 133 3.40 11.74 -8.47
N SER A 134 4.30 12.05 -9.36
CA SER A 134 5.73 11.97 -9.06
C SER A 134 6.30 13.33 -8.73
#